data_4857141ab4185f21ba09a86099cdd822
#
_entry.id   4857141ab4185f21ba09a86099cdd822
#
_cell.length_a   1.000
_cell.length_b   1.000
_cell.length_c   1.000
_cell.angle_alpha   90.00
_cell.angle_beta   90.00
_cell.angle_gamma   90.00
#
_symmetry.space_group_name_H-M   'P 1'
#
loop_
_entity.id
_entity.type
_entity.pdbx_description
1 polymer ?
#
loop_
_entity_poly.entity_id
_entity_poly.type
_entity_poly.pdbx_seq_one_letter_code
_entity_poly.pdbx_strand_id
1 'polypeptide(L)'
;MNKFYYFNLALFISISFLLIFTLLSALNLIQSNEAAYLIGEASRWCERVSGGLFREPINTLSNLGFMLVGLYMFWVLSNDENNSSNPFIGVNKISILYASVVIYLGPGSMLMHGTNTEWGAWADNLSMIMYIILPWLFNIYSMSKWTISQFLYTYISIVVIYSIWRWFTDFELGINFNLFGVSIGLWVISEALYRYWSPVFRFIAGFAGFLVLMLFGTMPNEVIENFNEFWWVILFWLPGILSNQQPKYSRTYKWFFLGMISYLSAFAIWLTGVPDHASCSPDSIIQAHGIWHLLTAISTYFFFIHFRSIKTI
;
A
#
# COMPACT_ATOMS: atom_id res chain seq x y z
N MET A 1 -17.96 -25.62 -3.39
CA MET A 1 -16.54 -25.21 -3.40
C MET A 1 -16.01 -25.35 -1.98
N ASN A 2 -14.79 -25.88 -1.78
CA ASN A 2 -14.22 -26.03 -0.43
C ASN A 2 -14.15 -24.64 0.24
N LYS A 3 -14.61 -24.56 1.52
CA LYS A 3 -14.62 -23.33 2.32
C LYS A 3 -13.24 -22.61 2.32
N PHE A 4 -12.15 -23.36 2.33
CA PHE A 4 -10.79 -22.85 2.35
C PHE A 4 -10.11 -22.79 0.97
N TYR A 5 -10.85 -22.86 -0.14
CA TYR A 5 -10.27 -22.88 -1.48
C TYR A 5 -9.34 -21.69 -1.73
N TYR A 6 -9.80 -20.46 -1.48
CA TYR A 6 -9.00 -19.25 -1.72
C TYR A 6 -7.83 -19.10 -0.73
N PHE A 7 -8.00 -19.51 0.52
CA PHE A 7 -6.89 -19.57 1.49
C PHE A 7 -5.80 -20.54 1.02
N ASN A 8 -6.19 -21.76 0.63
CA ASN A 8 -5.23 -22.77 0.17
C ASN A 8 -4.52 -22.34 -1.12
N LEU A 9 -5.26 -21.70 -2.05
CA LEU A 9 -4.68 -21.15 -3.27
C LEU A 9 -3.67 -20.04 -2.96
N ALA A 10 -4.02 -19.09 -2.11
CA ALA A 10 -3.14 -18.01 -1.69
C ALA A 10 -1.89 -18.55 -0.97
N LEU A 11 -2.06 -19.53 -0.09
CA LEU A 11 -0.95 -20.21 0.61
C LEU A 11 -0.03 -20.92 -0.39
N PHE A 12 -0.58 -21.66 -1.35
CA PHE A 12 0.18 -22.34 -2.38
C PHE A 12 1.00 -21.35 -3.24
N ILE A 13 0.37 -20.26 -3.69
CA ILE A 13 1.06 -19.21 -4.47
C ILE A 13 2.17 -18.56 -3.64
N SER A 14 1.92 -18.26 -2.36
CA SER A 14 2.90 -17.64 -1.46
C SER A 14 4.11 -18.56 -1.24
N ILE A 15 3.90 -19.84 -0.97
CA ILE A 15 4.98 -20.82 -0.80
C ILE A 15 5.73 -21.00 -2.11
N SER A 16 5.02 -21.11 -3.24
CA SER A 16 5.66 -21.26 -4.56
C SER A 16 6.55 -20.06 -4.88
N PHE A 17 6.08 -18.84 -4.61
CA PHE A 17 6.89 -17.63 -4.77
C PHE A 17 8.16 -17.71 -3.92
N LEU A 18 8.05 -18.01 -2.63
CA LEU A 18 9.21 -18.08 -1.72
C LEU A 18 10.23 -19.14 -2.18
N LEU A 19 9.76 -20.30 -2.60
CA LEU A 19 10.64 -21.36 -3.10
C LEU A 19 11.36 -20.96 -4.39
N ILE A 20 10.62 -20.41 -5.36
CA ILE A 20 11.17 -19.97 -6.66
C ILE A 20 12.15 -18.82 -6.43
N PHE A 21 11.75 -17.79 -5.66
CA PHE A 21 12.58 -16.63 -5.37
C PHE A 21 13.89 -17.03 -4.67
N THR A 22 13.82 -17.90 -3.64
CA THR A 22 14.98 -18.40 -2.93
C THR A 22 15.89 -19.23 -3.85
N LEU A 23 15.32 -20.09 -4.68
CA LEU A 23 16.08 -20.90 -5.63
C LEU A 23 16.79 -20.03 -6.68
N LEU A 24 16.08 -19.08 -7.29
CA LEU A 24 16.68 -18.18 -8.28
C LEU A 24 17.77 -17.29 -7.67
N SER A 25 17.59 -16.85 -6.43
CA SER A 25 18.61 -16.12 -5.68
C SER A 25 19.84 -17.00 -5.39
N ALA A 26 19.64 -18.24 -4.94
CA ALA A 26 20.72 -19.19 -4.66
C ALA A 26 21.54 -19.53 -5.91
N LEU A 27 20.89 -19.53 -7.09
CA LEU A 27 21.53 -19.77 -8.38
C LEU A 27 22.13 -18.49 -8.99
N ASN A 28 22.04 -17.34 -8.33
CA ASN A 28 22.47 -16.02 -8.82
C ASN A 28 21.81 -15.61 -10.17
N LEU A 29 20.57 -16.05 -10.42
CA LEU A 29 19.87 -15.79 -11.68
C LEU A 29 19.09 -14.46 -11.70
N ILE A 30 18.81 -13.88 -10.53
CA ILE A 30 17.99 -12.68 -10.39
C ILE A 30 18.72 -11.51 -9.73
N GLN A 31 19.96 -11.72 -9.30
CA GLN A 31 20.80 -10.67 -8.74
C GLN A 31 21.60 -10.02 -9.88
N SER A 32 21.51 -8.70 -10.00
CA SER A 32 22.30 -7.97 -10.99
C SER A 32 23.71 -7.68 -10.51
N ASN A 33 24.67 -7.72 -11.44
CA ASN A 33 26.01 -7.18 -11.21
C ASN A 33 26.01 -5.63 -11.31
N GLU A 34 24.94 -5.04 -11.88
CA GLU A 34 24.69 -3.61 -11.96
C GLU A 34 23.73 -3.15 -10.86
N ALA A 35 23.87 -3.69 -9.65
CA ALA A 35 23.07 -3.30 -8.51
C ALA A 35 23.33 -1.82 -8.15
N ALA A 36 22.29 -1.13 -7.68
CA ALA A 36 22.37 0.28 -7.26
C ALA A 36 23.41 0.52 -6.15
N TYR A 37 23.79 -0.53 -5.42
CA TYR A 37 24.77 -0.49 -4.33
C TYR A 37 25.75 -1.68 -4.45
N LEU A 38 27.03 -1.43 -4.14
CA LEU A 38 28.03 -2.48 -4.13
C LEU A 38 27.91 -3.37 -2.87
N ILE A 39 28.34 -4.62 -3.01
CA ILE A 39 28.43 -5.54 -1.86
C ILE A 39 29.35 -4.93 -0.80
N GLY A 40 28.88 -4.89 0.46
CA GLY A 40 29.58 -4.30 1.60
C GLY A 40 29.23 -2.84 1.89
N GLU A 41 28.58 -2.13 0.99
CA GLU A 41 28.06 -0.77 1.24
C GLU A 41 26.77 -0.79 2.05
N ALA A 42 26.46 0.29 2.75
CA ALA A 42 25.16 0.51 3.32
C ALA A 42 24.18 0.94 2.21
N SER A 43 23.06 0.25 2.09
CA SER A 43 22.00 0.63 1.14
C SER A 43 21.34 1.95 1.59
N ARG A 44 20.50 2.51 0.70
CA ARG A 44 19.68 3.70 1.06
C ARG A 44 18.81 3.50 2.29
N TRP A 45 18.59 2.27 2.71
CA TRP A 45 17.79 1.88 3.88
C TRP A 45 18.63 1.39 5.07
N CYS A 46 19.91 1.82 5.11
CA CYS A 46 20.88 1.53 6.14
C CYS A 46 21.41 0.09 6.17
N GLU A 47 20.67 -0.93 5.76
CA GLU A 47 21.16 -2.33 5.80
C GLU A 47 22.37 -2.52 4.87
N ARG A 48 23.38 -3.26 5.35
CA ARG A 48 24.57 -3.60 4.56
C ARG A 48 24.21 -4.55 3.43
N VAL A 49 24.62 -4.19 2.21
CA VAL A 49 24.40 -5.01 1.02
C VAL A 49 25.23 -6.28 1.09
N SER A 50 24.55 -7.41 1.13
CA SER A 50 25.11 -8.75 1.26
C SER A 50 25.46 -9.35 -0.11
N GLY A 51 26.56 -10.11 -0.17
CA GLY A 51 26.86 -11.03 -1.28
C GLY A 51 26.15 -12.38 -1.18
N GLY A 52 25.33 -12.59 -0.15
CA GLY A 52 24.61 -13.83 0.10
C GLY A 52 23.32 -13.98 -0.71
N LEU A 53 22.37 -14.74 -0.14
CA LEU A 53 21.12 -15.12 -0.79
C LEU A 53 20.25 -13.90 -1.18
N PHE A 54 20.20 -12.90 -0.33
CA PHE A 54 19.48 -11.64 -0.57
C PHE A 54 20.40 -10.44 -0.37
N ARG A 55 20.21 -9.38 -1.14
CA ARG A 55 21.03 -8.17 -1.05
C ARG A 55 20.85 -7.43 0.27
N GLU A 56 19.61 -7.30 0.74
CA GLU A 56 19.23 -6.74 2.05
C GLU A 56 18.42 -7.80 2.82
N PRO A 57 19.08 -8.74 3.54
CA PRO A 57 18.41 -9.90 4.11
C PRO A 57 17.26 -9.56 5.09
N ILE A 58 17.47 -8.59 5.99
CA ILE A 58 16.47 -8.24 7.00
C ILE A 58 15.30 -7.49 6.36
N ASN A 59 15.61 -6.50 5.50
CA ASN A 59 14.59 -5.77 4.75
C ASN A 59 13.80 -6.71 3.83
N THR A 60 14.45 -7.71 3.23
CA THR A 60 13.78 -8.74 2.42
C THR A 60 12.83 -9.59 3.27
N LEU A 61 13.34 -10.19 4.36
CA LEU A 61 12.57 -11.15 5.14
C LEU A 61 11.45 -10.52 5.98
N SER A 62 11.60 -9.26 6.39
CA SER A 62 10.54 -8.54 7.11
C SER A 62 9.25 -8.41 6.31
N ASN A 63 9.31 -8.48 4.99
CA ASN A 63 8.17 -8.46 4.08
C ASN A 63 7.27 -9.73 4.18
N LEU A 64 7.75 -10.80 4.82
CA LEU A 64 6.90 -11.94 5.20
C LEU A 64 5.71 -11.49 6.06
N GLY A 65 5.84 -10.37 6.78
CA GLY A 65 4.75 -9.78 7.56
C GLY A 65 3.50 -9.54 6.72
N PHE A 66 3.62 -8.96 5.51
CA PHE A 66 2.48 -8.75 4.61
C PHE A 66 1.86 -10.05 4.13
N MET A 67 2.69 -11.04 3.78
CA MET A 67 2.20 -12.34 3.33
C MET A 67 1.41 -13.04 4.44
N LEU A 68 1.94 -13.05 5.67
CA LEU A 68 1.28 -13.66 6.83
C LEU A 68 -0.04 -12.95 7.15
N VAL A 69 -0.06 -11.62 7.15
CA VAL A 69 -1.26 -10.83 7.40
C VAL A 69 -2.32 -11.07 6.33
N GLY A 70 -1.95 -11.07 5.06
CA GLY A 70 -2.87 -11.33 3.97
C GLY A 70 -3.40 -12.78 3.96
N LEU A 71 -2.57 -13.77 4.28
CA LEU A 71 -3.00 -15.16 4.48
C LEU A 71 -3.98 -15.26 5.66
N TYR A 72 -3.71 -14.57 6.77
CA TYR A 72 -4.64 -14.52 7.89
C TYR A 72 -5.98 -13.88 7.50
N MET A 73 -5.97 -12.83 6.66
CA MET A 73 -7.21 -12.27 6.10
C MET A 73 -7.98 -13.31 5.30
N PHE A 74 -7.35 -14.08 4.42
CA PHE A 74 -8.00 -15.16 3.69
C PHE A 74 -8.57 -16.23 4.62
N TRP A 75 -7.85 -16.58 5.68
CA TRP A 75 -8.35 -17.51 6.69
C TRP A 75 -9.61 -16.97 7.40
N VAL A 76 -9.61 -15.70 7.80
CA VAL A 76 -10.78 -15.01 8.38
C VAL A 76 -11.96 -15.04 7.41
N LEU A 77 -11.75 -14.62 6.16
CA LEU A 77 -12.79 -14.60 5.11
C LEU A 77 -13.36 -15.98 4.83
N SER A 78 -12.54 -17.04 4.91
CA SER A 78 -12.99 -18.42 4.73
C SER A 78 -13.86 -18.90 5.89
N ASN A 79 -13.76 -18.30 7.07
CA ASN A 79 -14.56 -18.64 8.24
C ASN A 79 -15.83 -17.80 8.39
N ASP A 80 -15.96 -16.72 7.61
CA ASP A 80 -17.15 -15.89 7.62
C ASP A 80 -18.39 -16.59 7.03
N GLU A 81 -19.57 -16.13 7.45
CA GLU A 81 -20.82 -16.48 6.81
C GLU A 81 -21.04 -15.64 5.55
N ASN A 82 -21.41 -16.27 4.43
CA ASN A 82 -21.50 -15.61 3.11
C ASN A 82 -22.76 -14.73 2.91
N ASN A 83 -23.55 -14.48 3.95
CA ASN A 83 -24.83 -13.74 3.85
C ASN A 83 -24.73 -12.25 4.26
N SER A 84 -23.55 -11.71 4.42
CA SER A 84 -23.38 -10.31 4.83
C SER A 84 -23.52 -9.34 3.65
N SER A 85 -24.21 -8.22 3.86
CA SER A 85 -24.21 -7.08 2.93
C SER A 85 -22.88 -6.31 2.90
N ASN A 86 -21.99 -6.57 3.87
CA ASN A 86 -20.68 -5.96 3.93
C ASN A 86 -19.72 -6.66 2.95
N PRO A 87 -19.15 -5.96 1.95
CA PRO A 87 -18.26 -6.55 0.95
C PRO A 87 -16.88 -6.99 1.50
N PHE A 88 -16.58 -6.76 2.77
CA PHE A 88 -15.38 -7.25 3.45
C PHE A 88 -15.68 -8.44 4.41
N ILE A 89 -16.89 -8.98 4.38
CA ILE A 89 -17.26 -10.19 5.13
C ILE A 89 -17.56 -11.31 4.13
N GLY A 90 -16.94 -12.47 4.35
CA GLY A 90 -17.00 -13.60 3.42
C GLY A 90 -16.16 -13.42 2.18
N VAL A 91 -16.14 -14.46 1.36
CA VAL A 91 -15.33 -14.55 0.15
C VAL A 91 -16.09 -13.93 -1.03
N ASN A 92 -15.70 -12.73 -1.44
CA ASN A 92 -16.27 -12.01 -2.59
C ASN A 92 -15.19 -11.21 -3.33
N LYS A 93 -15.54 -10.58 -4.45
CA LYS A 93 -14.56 -9.90 -5.33
C LYS A 93 -13.72 -8.82 -4.63
N ILE A 94 -14.31 -8.04 -3.72
CA ILE A 94 -13.63 -6.94 -3.02
C ILE A 94 -12.73 -7.49 -1.92
N SER A 95 -13.24 -8.43 -1.10
CA SER A 95 -12.46 -9.02 -0.01
C SER A 95 -11.28 -9.85 -0.53
N ILE A 96 -11.47 -10.61 -1.62
CA ILE A 96 -10.38 -11.34 -2.29
C ILE A 96 -9.34 -10.35 -2.82
N LEU A 97 -9.77 -9.30 -3.52
CA LEU A 97 -8.86 -8.29 -4.06
C LEU A 97 -8.03 -7.67 -2.94
N TYR A 98 -8.66 -7.23 -1.85
CA TYR A 98 -7.95 -6.61 -0.72
C TYR A 98 -6.91 -7.55 -0.11
N ALA A 99 -7.30 -8.78 0.25
CA ALA A 99 -6.37 -9.75 0.83
C ALA A 99 -5.23 -10.13 -0.13
N SER A 100 -5.52 -10.23 -1.44
CA SER A 100 -4.50 -10.53 -2.46
C SER A 100 -3.48 -9.41 -2.62
N VAL A 101 -3.91 -8.15 -2.63
CA VAL A 101 -2.97 -7.03 -2.75
C VAL A 101 -2.13 -6.85 -1.49
N VAL A 102 -2.68 -7.17 -0.30
CA VAL A 102 -1.89 -7.20 0.94
C VAL A 102 -0.81 -8.30 0.89
N ILE A 103 -1.15 -9.50 0.40
CA ILE A 103 -0.12 -10.55 0.17
C ILE A 103 0.94 -10.04 -0.79
N TYR A 104 0.54 -9.41 -1.91
CA TYR A 104 1.47 -9.01 -2.97
C TYR A 104 2.43 -7.89 -2.54
N LEU A 105 2.10 -7.08 -1.52
CA LEU A 105 3.07 -6.16 -0.91
C LEU A 105 4.35 -6.90 -0.48
N GLY A 106 4.22 -8.11 0.07
CA GLY A 106 5.37 -8.93 0.46
C GLY A 106 6.28 -9.28 -0.71
N PRO A 107 5.83 -10.06 -1.71
CA PRO A 107 6.60 -10.38 -2.91
C PRO A 107 7.16 -9.16 -3.63
N GLY A 108 6.38 -8.11 -3.83
CA GLY A 108 6.81 -6.89 -4.51
C GLY A 108 8.03 -6.27 -3.83
N SER A 109 7.96 -6.05 -2.53
CA SER A 109 9.06 -5.44 -1.77
C SER A 109 10.23 -6.42 -1.55
N MET A 110 9.97 -7.73 -1.41
CA MET A 110 11.03 -8.75 -1.38
C MET A 110 11.87 -8.74 -2.65
N LEU A 111 11.26 -8.53 -3.81
CA LEU A 111 11.98 -8.45 -5.09
C LEU A 111 12.92 -7.24 -5.12
N MET A 112 12.52 -6.09 -4.59
CA MET A 112 13.40 -4.92 -4.50
C MET A 112 14.58 -5.18 -3.57
N HIS A 113 14.32 -5.49 -2.32
CA HIS A 113 15.35 -5.63 -1.29
C HIS A 113 16.24 -6.87 -1.49
N GLY A 114 15.68 -7.94 -2.05
CA GLY A 114 16.42 -9.18 -2.28
C GLY A 114 17.33 -9.13 -3.49
N THR A 115 17.02 -8.28 -4.48
CA THR A 115 17.78 -8.22 -5.74
C THR A 115 18.54 -6.93 -5.96
N ASN A 116 18.07 -5.82 -5.40
CA ASN A 116 18.59 -4.45 -5.61
C ASN A 116 18.58 -4.03 -7.10
N THR A 117 17.55 -4.42 -7.85
CA THR A 117 17.42 -4.19 -9.29
C THR A 117 16.30 -3.19 -9.61
N GLU A 118 16.37 -2.55 -10.79
CA GLU A 118 15.32 -1.63 -11.28
C GLU A 118 13.97 -2.33 -11.45
N TRP A 119 13.94 -3.55 -11.96
CA TRP A 119 12.70 -4.30 -12.06
C TRP A 119 12.13 -4.72 -10.69
N GLY A 120 13.00 -4.94 -9.69
CA GLY A 120 12.60 -5.14 -8.30
C GLY A 120 11.97 -3.86 -7.73
N ALA A 121 12.58 -2.71 -7.95
CA ALA A 121 12.03 -1.42 -7.57
C ALA A 121 10.69 -1.12 -8.26
N TRP A 122 10.54 -1.50 -9.53
CA TRP A 122 9.25 -1.43 -10.24
C TRP A 122 8.19 -2.30 -9.56
N ALA A 123 8.52 -3.55 -9.21
CA ALA A 123 7.58 -4.48 -8.56
C ALA A 123 7.14 -3.98 -7.18
N ASP A 124 8.06 -3.41 -6.39
CA ASP A 124 7.78 -2.81 -5.09
C ASP A 124 6.81 -1.62 -5.21
N ASN A 125 7.15 -0.65 -6.06
CA ASN A 125 6.30 0.50 -6.32
C ASN A 125 4.90 0.08 -6.81
N LEU A 126 4.82 -0.91 -7.71
CA LEU A 126 3.55 -1.43 -8.20
C LEU A 126 2.73 -2.03 -7.06
N SER A 127 3.35 -2.81 -6.17
CA SER A 127 2.67 -3.43 -5.03
C SER A 127 2.07 -2.38 -4.08
N MET A 128 2.81 -1.31 -3.79
CA MET A 128 2.35 -0.19 -2.98
C MET A 128 1.16 0.53 -3.62
N ILE A 129 1.20 0.79 -4.94
CA ILE A 129 0.10 1.42 -5.67
C ILE A 129 -1.13 0.52 -5.69
N MET A 130 -0.98 -0.76 -5.95
CA MET A 130 -2.10 -1.71 -5.93
C MET A 130 -2.84 -1.69 -4.60
N TYR A 131 -2.13 -1.53 -3.49
CA TYR A 131 -2.74 -1.43 -2.18
C TYR A 131 -3.39 -0.05 -1.95
N ILE A 132 -2.64 1.06 -2.13
CA ILE A 132 -3.08 2.38 -1.66
C ILE A 132 -4.26 2.95 -2.45
N ILE A 133 -4.43 2.60 -3.73
CA ILE A 133 -5.57 3.07 -4.52
C ILE A 133 -6.88 2.37 -4.12
N LEU A 134 -6.83 1.17 -3.55
CA LEU A 134 -8.02 0.40 -3.23
C LEU A 134 -8.91 1.05 -2.15
N PRO A 135 -8.38 1.53 -0.99
CA PRO A 135 -9.18 2.16 0.04
C PRO A 135 -9.97 3.38 -0.42
N TRP A 136 -9.33 4.35 -1.09
CA TRP A 136 -10.03 5.56 -1.50
C TRP A 136 -10.98 5.30 -2.66
N LEU A 137 -10.63 4.41 -3.57
CA LEU A 137 -11.50 4.03 -4.67
C LEU A 137 -12.74 3.29 -4.17
N PHE A 138 -12.57 2.41 -3.16
CA PHE A 138 -13.69 1.76 -2.48
C PHE A 138 -14.61 2.76 -1.75
N ASN A 139 -14.04 3.80 -1.15
CA ASN A 139 -14.83 4.87 -0.55
C ASN A 139 -15.68 5.61 -1.60
N ILE A 140 -15.08 5.97 -2.74
CA ILE A 140 -15.80 6.57 -3.86
C ILE A 140 -16.90 5.62 -4.36
N TYR A 141 -16.59 4.35 -4.59
CA TYR A 141 -17.59 3.34 -4.98
C TYR A 141 -18.77 3.31 -3.99
N SER A 142 -18.49 3.36 -2.70
CA SER A 142 -19.51 3.31 -1.64
C SER A 142 -20.38 4.59 -1.57
N MET A 143 -19.90 5.70 -2.13
CA MET A 143 -20.56 7.01 -2.15
C MET A 143 -20.96 7.47 -3.56
N SER A 144 -21.03 6.55 -4.51
CA SER A 144 -21.36 6.83 -5.91
C SER A 144 -22.43 5.87 -6.43
N LYS A 145 -22.84 6.06 -7.70
CA LYS A 145 -23.70 5.11 -8.42
C LYS A 145 -22.91 4.02 -9.15
N TRP A 146 -21.66 3.84 -8.82
CA TRP A 146 -20.83 2.84 -9.50
C TRP A 146 -21.31 1.43 -9.23
N THR A 147 -21.24 0.62 -10.26
CA THR A 147 -21.36 -0.83 -10.15
C THR A 147 -20.02 -1.44 -9.72
N ILE A 148 -20.05 -2.67 -9.21
CA ILE A 148 -18.82 -3.40 -8.87
C ILE A 148 -17.91 -3.57 -10.10
N SER A 149 -18.48 -3.71 -11.29
CA SER A 149 -17.70 -3.82 -12.54
C SER A 149 -16.97 -2.50 -12.85
N GLN A 150 -17.63 -1.35 -12.69
CA GLN A 150 -16.99 -0.04 -12.88
C GLN A 150 -15.87 0.19 -11.87
N PHE A 151 -16.08 -0.17 -10.60
CA PHE A 151 -15.02 -0.13 -9.59
C PHE A 151 -13.81 -0.97 -10.02
N LEU A 152 -14.02 -2.24 -10.41
CA LEU A 152 -12.94 -3.14 -10.80
C LEU A 152 -12.23 -2.68 -12.08
N TYR A 153 -12.97 -2.21 -13.08
CA TYR A 153 -12.36 -1.66 -14.30
C TYR A 153 -11.53 -0.43 -14.02
N THR A 154 -12.03 0.51 -13.21
CA THR A 154 -11.26 1.70 -12.82
C THR A 154 -10.00 1.31 -12.04
N TYR A 155 -10.11 0.41 -11.08
CA TYR A 155 -8.97 -0.10 -10.32
C TYR A 155 -7.91 -0.73 -11.24
N ILE A 156 -8.31 -1.67 -12.09
CA ILE A 156 -7.40 -2.36 -13.02
C ILE A 156 -6.77 -1.38 -13.98
N SER A 157 -7.54 -0.43 -14.53
CA SER A 157 -7.03 0.59 -15.46
C SER A 157 -5.94 1.45 -14.83
N ILE A 158 -6.14 1.93 -13.58
CA ILE A 158 -5.12 2.72 -12.87
C ILE A 158 -3.85 1.88 -12.66
N VAL A 159 -3.99 0.64 -12.19
CA VAL A 159 -2.86 -0.27 -11.95
C VAL A 159 -2.08 -0.53 -13.23
N VAL A 160 -2.77 -0.85 -14.33
CA VAL A 160 -2.11 -1.17 -15.62
C VAL A 160 -1.42 0.06 -16.21
N ILE A 161 -2.11 1.21 -16.22
CA ILE A 161 -1.53 2.47 -16.72
C ILE A 161 -0.28 2.83 -15.88
N TYR A 162 -0.38 2.78 -14.55
CA TYR A 162 0.76 3.04 -13.68
C TYR A 162 1.91 2.06 -13.93
N SER A 163 1.62 0.76 -14.00
CA SER A 163 2.61 -0.29 -14.22
C SER A 163 3.42 -0.08 -15.50
N ILE A 164 2.71 0.20 -16.62
CA ILE A 164 3.34 0.46 -17.92
C ILE A 164 4.14 1.76 -17.84
N TRP A 165 3.56 2.84 -17.33
CA TRP A 165 4.21 4.15 -17.29
C TRP A 165 5.45 4.14 -16.41
N ARG A 166 5.35 3.55 -15.20
CA ARG A 166 6.49 3.41 -14.27
C ARG A 166 7.64 2.57 -14.84
N TRP A 167 7.36 1.64 -15.74
CA TRP A 167 8.40 0.86 -16.42
C TRP A 167 9.28 1.71 -17.34
N PHE A 168 8.72 2.76 -17.93
CA PHE A 168 9.42 3.65 -18.87
C PHE A 168 9.89 4.97 -18.28
N THR A 169 9.49 5.28 -17.03
CA THR A 169 9.80 6.54 -16.35
C THR A 169 10.29 6.28 -14.94
N ASP A 170 10.64 7.36 -14.22
CA ASP A 170 10.99 7.32 -12.81
C ASP A 170 9.79 7.14 -11.88
N PHE A 171 10.05 7.19 -10.57
CA PHE A 171 9.04 7.09 -9.53
C PHE A 171 7.96 8.19 -9.63
N GLU A 172 8.31 9.36 -10.08
CA GLU A 172 7.41 10.52 -10.24
C GLU A 172 6.75 10.56 -11.62
N LEU A 173 6.80 9.45 -12.35
CA LEU A 173 6.18 9.25 -13.67
C LEU A 173 6.64 10.29 -14.73
N GLY A 174 7.80 10.91 -14.52
CA GLY A 174 8.35 11.93 -15.43
C GLY A 174 7.57 13.25 -15.48
N ILE A 175 6.58 13.45 -14.63
CA ILE A 175 5.71 14.62 -14.58
C ILE A 175 5.52 15.18 -13.17
N ASN A 176 6.46 14.92 -12.27
CA ASN A 176 6.37 15.27 -10.84
C ASN A 176 5.09 14.77 -10.17
N PHE A 177 4.68 13.53 -10.48
CA PHE A 177 3.44 12.94 -9.99
C PHE A 177 3.68 11.65 -9.20
N ASN A 178 3.81 11.80 -7.88
CA ASN A 178 3.90 10.67 -6.97
C ASN A 178 2.49 10.14 -6.64
N LEU A 179 2.04 9.15 -7.39
CA LEU A 179 0.70 8.56 -7.24
C LEU A 179 0.49 7.93 -5.84
N PHE A 180 1.54 7.39 -5.21
CA PHE A 180 1.44 6.83 -3.86
C PHE A 180 1.13 7.91 -2.82
N GLY A 181 1.91 9.00 -2.79
CA GLY A 181 1.70 10.11 -1.88
C GLY A 181 0.33 10.78 -2.09
N VAL A 182 -0.03 11.03 -3.35
CA VAL A 182 -1.36 11.58 -3.69
C VAL A 182 -2.47 10.65 -3.22
N SER A 183 -2.34 9.32 -3.38
CA SER A 183 -3.35 8.37 -2.95
C SER A 183 -3.55 8.32 -1.44
N ILE A 184 -2.52 8.60 -0.63
CA ILE A 184 -2.69 8.78 0.82
C ILE A 184 -3.62 9.96 1.09
N GLY A 185 -3.41 11.11 0.43
CA GLY A 185 -4.29 12.27 0.52
C GLY A 185 -5.72 11.95 0.10
N LEU A 186 -5.90 11.31 -1.06
CA LEU A 186 -7.21 10.89 -1.56
C LEU A 186 -7.92 9.93 -0.60
N TRP A 187 -7.18 9.06 0.07
CA TRP A 187 -7.78 8.17 1.07
C TRP A 187 -8.26 8.94 2.30
N VAL A 188 -7.44 9.80 2.89
CA VAL A 188 -7.85 10.61 4.05
C VAL A 188 -9.07 11.48 3.70
N ILE A 189 -9.06 12.14 2.54
CA ILE A 189 -10.17 12.96 2.05
C ILE A 189 -11.44 12.12 1.88
N SER A 190 -11.33 10.96 1.22
CA SER A 190 -12.48 10.08 0.97
C SER A 190 -13.03 9.47 2.26
N GLU A 191 -12.19 9.22 3.27
CA GLU A 191 -12.62 8.74 4.58
C GLU A 191 -13.31 9.85 5.39
N ALA A 192 -12.82 11.09 5.33
CA ALA A 192 -13.49 12.25 5.90
C ALA A 192 -14.86 12.49 5.24
N LEU A 193 -14.93 12.37 3.91
CA LEU A 193 -16.18 12.42 3.16
C LEU A 193 -17.15 11.31 3.59
N TYR A 194 -16.67 10.10 3.76
CA TYR A 194 -17.50 8.98 4.20
C TYR A 194 -18.12 9.25 5.59
N ARG A 195 -17.39 9.91 6.48
CA ARG A 195 -17.86 10.23 7.83
C ARG A 195 -18.77 11.45 7.90
N TYR A 196 -18.45 12.51 7.16
CA TYR A 196 -19.08 13.83 7.29
C TYR A 196 -19.78 14.28 6.01
N TRP A 197 -20.24 13.32 5.20
CA TRP A 197 -20.81 13.60 3.89
C TRP A 197 -21.95 14.65 3.97
N SER A 198 -21.80 15.70 3.18
CA SER A 198 -22.86 16.65 2.87
C SER A 198 -22.60 17.27 1.48
N PRO A 199 -23.63 17.87 0.82
CA PRO A 199 -23.41 18.55 -0.45
C PRO A 199 -22.34 19.64 -0.41
N VAL A 200 -22.25 20.38 0.69
CA VAL A 200 -21.23 21.43 0.90
C VAL A 200 -19.86 20.80 1.18
N PHE A 201 -19.80 19.80 2.08
CA PHE A 201 -18.54 19.20 2.48
C PHE A 201 -17.82 18.53 1.31
N ARG A 202 -18.53 18.03 0.30
CA ARG A 202 -17.93 17.49 -0.93
C ARG A 202 -17.00 18.48 -1.63
N PHE A 203 -17.34 19.78 -1.63
CA PHE A 203 -16.53 20.81 -2.29
C PHE A 203 -15.34 21.27 -1.45
N ILE A 204 -15.46 21.22 -0.13
CA ILE A 204 -14.38 21.69 0.76
C ILE A 204 -13.46 20.57 1.25
N ALA A 205 -13.87 19.31 1.11
CA ALA A 205 -13.09 18.17 1.61
C ALA A 205 -11.68 18.09 0.99
N GLY A 206 -11.47 18.59 -0.23
CA GLY A 206 -10.16 18.63 -0.89
C GLY A 206 -9.11 19.38 -0.08
N PHE A 207 -9.50 20.38 0.70
CA PHE A 207 -8.57 21.10 1.59
C PHE A 207 -7.93 20.20 2.65
N ALA A 208 -8.57 19.09 3.04
CA ALA A 208 -7.94 18.12 3.95
C ALA A 208 -6.67 17.49 3.37
N GLY A 209 -6.50 17.48 2.04
CA GLY A 209 -5.27 17.02 1.40
C GLY A 209 -4.06 17.87 1.77
N PHE A 210 -4.22 19.18 1.98
CA PHE A 210 -3.13 20.03 2.44
C PHE A 210 -2.69 19.72 3.86
N LEU A 211 -3.58 19.23 4.74
CA LEU A 211 -3.19 18.74 6.07
C LEU A 211 -2.30 17.51 5.95
N VAL A 212 -2.59 16.63 4.98
CA VAL A 212 -1.75 15.46 4.71
C VAL A 212 -0.38 15.91 4.19
N LEU A 213 -0.31 16.87 3.26
CA LEU A 213 0.96 17.41 2.76
C LEU A 213 1.83 17.97 3.88
N MET A 214 1.23 18.74 4.81
CA MET A 214 1.96 19.28 5.96
C MET A 214 2.56 18.20 6.86
N LEU A 215 1.90 17.05 7.02
CA LEU A 215 2.46 15.91 7.76
C LEU A 215 3.70 15.31 7.07
N PHE A 216 3.81 15.48 5.75
CA PHE A 216 4.96 15.06 4.95
C PHE A 216 5.97 16.19 4.69
N GLY A 217 5.83 17.33 5.38
CA GLY A 217 6.78 18.44 5.35
C GLY A 217 6.55 19.47 4.25
N THR A 218 5.50 19.35 3.43
CA THR A 218 5.18 20.33 2.36
C THR A 218 4.16 21.35 2.86
N MET A 219 4.55 22.62 2.87
CA MET A 219 3.68 23.70 3.34
C MET A 219 2.78 24.26 2.23
N PRO A 220 1.55 24.74 2.54
CA PRO A 220 0.63 25.28 1.53
C PRO A 220 1.18 26.45 0.72
N ASN A 221 2.03 27.30 1.31
CA ASN A 221 2.69 28.40 0.57
C ASN A 221 3.67 27.86 -0.48
N GLU A 222 4.41 26.79 -0.19
CA GLU A 222 5.31 26.15 -1.17
C GLU A 222 4.55 25.60 -2.37
N VAL A 223 3.36 25.02 -2.11
CA VAL A 223 2.46 24.55 -3.17
C VAL A 223 1.98 25.68 -4.07
N ILE A 224 1.68 26.85 -3.49
CA ILE A 224 1.20 28.01 -4.26
C ILE A 224 2.34 28.62 -5.08
N GLU A 225 3.52 28.75 -4.47
CA GLU A 225 4.72 29.33 -5.11
C GLU A 225 5.26 28.45 -6.24
N ASN A 226 5.14 27.13 -6.10
CA ASN A 226 5.66 26.13 -7.04
C ASN A 226 4.55 25.28 -7.66
N PHE A 227 3.41 25.89 -8.03
CA PHE A 227 2.25 25.17 -8.52
C PHE A 227 2.54 24.26 -9.72
N ASN A 228 3.51 24.58 -10.53
CA ASN A 228 3.94 23.72 -11.66
C ASN A 228 4.47 22.34 -11.19
N GLU A 229 5.06 22.27 -10.01
CA GLU A 229 5.53 21.00 -9.42
C GLU A 229 4.41 20.28 -8.67
N PHE A 230 3.50 21.04 -8.06
CA PHE A 230 2.40 20.52 -7.25
C PHE A 230 1.05 20.52 -7.97
N TRP A 231 1.02 20.59 -9.30
CA TRP A 231 -0.23 20.67 -10.09
C TRP A 231 -1.25 19.58 -9.72
N TRP A 232 -0.80 18.43 -9.26
CA TRP A 232 -1.62 17.27 -8.89
C TRP A 232 -2.48 17.51 -7.63
N VAL A 233 -2.26 18.55 -6.86
CA VAL A 233 -3.12 18.89 -5.70
C VAL A 233 -4.58 19.10 -6.11
N ILE A 234 -4.85 19.45 -7.37
CA ILE A 234 -6.21 19.54 -7.90
C ILE A 234 -6.97 18.21 -7.80
N LEU A 235 -6.27 17.09 -7.80
CA LEU A 235 -6.85 15.76 -7.65
C LEU A 235 -7.44 15.53 -6.25
N PHE A 236 -7.11 16.35 -5.26
CA PHE A 236 -7.71 16.27 -3.93
C PHE A 236 -9.22 16.52 -3.92
N TRP A 237 -9.74 17.21 -4.95
CA TRP A 237 -11.19 17.37 -5.14
C TRP A 237 -11.87 16.17 -5.81
N LEU A 238 -11.10 15.25 -6.40
CA LEU A 238 -11.64 14.09 -7.10
C LEU A 238 -12.60 13.24 -6.24
N PRO A 239 -12.28 12.89 -4.96
CA PRO A 239 -13.23 12.18 -4.12
C PRO A 239 -14.56 12.92 -3.94
N GLY A 240 -14.53 14.22 -3.73
CA GLY A 240 -15.73 15.04 -3.57
C GLY A 240 -16.58 15.11 -4.84
N ILE A 241 -15.94 15.23 -6.01
CA ILE A 241 -16.63 15.28 -7.31
C ILE A 241 -17.34 13.94 -7.59
N LEU A 242 -16.66 12.82 -7.37
CA LEU A 242 -17.17 11.49 -7.67
C LEU A 242 -18.16 10.94 -6.64
N SER A 243 -18.07 11.36 -5.38
CA SER A 243 -18.92 10.89 -4.27
C SER A 243 -20.26 11.65 -4.22
N ASN A 244 -21.15 11.36 -5.15
CA ASN A 244 -22.42 12.07 -5.33
C ASN A 244 -23.59 11.50 -4.51
N GLN A 245 -23.36 10.48 -3.68
CA GLN A 245 -24.35 9.86 -2.81
C GLN A 245 -23.87 9.81 -1.36
N GLN A 246 -24.78 9.99 -0.42
CA GLN A 246 -24.51 9.75 0.99
C GLN A 246 -24.20 8.27 1.24
N PRO A 247 -23.21 7.94 2.10
CA PRO A 247 -22.96 6.56 2.50
C PRO A 247 -24.21 5.93 3.12
N LYS A 248 -24.50 4.69 2.72
CA LYS A 248 -25.64 3.92 3.26
C LYS A 248 -25.31 3.20 4.57
N TYR A 249 -24.07 3.20 4.98
CA TYR A 249 -23.57 2.40 6.09
C TYR A 249 -22.66 3.25 6.99
N SER A 250 -22.62 2.93 8.27
CA SER A 250 -21.69 3.50 9.23
C SER A 250 -20.44 2.62 9.40
N ARG A 251 -19.36 3.19 9.89
CA ARG A 251 -18.09 2.49 10.19
C ARG A 251 -17.63 2.79 11.61
N THR A 252 -16.88 1.86 12.20
CA THR A 252 -16.22 2.07 13.49
C THR A 252 -14.80 2.60 13.27
N TYR A 253 -14.57 3.87 13.60
CA TYR A 253 -13.30 4.56 13.32
C TYR A 253 -12.15 4.19 14.26
N LYS A 254 -12.41 3.50 15.35
CA LYS A 254 -11.37 2.99 16.25
C LYS A 254 -10.27 2.21 15.49
N TRP A 255 -10.67 1.34 14.57
CA TRP A 255 -9.73 0.53 13.80
C TRP A 255 -8.97 1.34 12.74
N PHE A 256 -9.62 2.36 12.15
CA PHE A 256 -8.95 3.32 11.27
C PHE A 256 -7.83 4.05 12.02
N PHE A 257 -8.12 4.58 13.21
CA PHE A 257 -7.11 5.28 14.00
C PHE A 257 -5.98 4.36 14.47
N LEU A 258 -6.25 3.12 14.84
CA LEU A 258 -5.20 2.16 15.16
C LEU A 258 -4.31 1.85 13.95
N GLY A 259 -4.91 1.72 12.76
CA GLY A 259 -4.17 1.59 11.50
C GLY A 259 -3.29 2.80 11.21
N MET A 260 -3.84 4.01 11.37
CA MET A 260 -3.08 5.25 11.20
C MET A 260 -1.95 5.40 12.22
N ILE A 261 -2.18 5.09 13.50
CA ILE A 261 -1.13 5.11 14.52
C ILE A 261 0.00 4.13 14.15
N SER A 262 -0.34 2.90 13.77
CA SER A 262 0.65 1.91 13.32
C SER A 262 1.45 2.41 12.12
N TYR A 263 0.77 2.98 11.11
CA TYR A 263 1.40 3.53 9.90
C TYR A 263 2.32 4.72 10.22
N LEU A 264 1.83 5.70 11.00
CA LEU A 264 2.62 6.89 11.34
C LEU A 264 3.82 6.55 12.24
N SER A 265 3.66 5.57 13.15
CA SER A 265 4.78 5.05 13.95
C SER A 265 5.82 4.37 13.05
N ALA A 266 5.35 3.57 12.08
CA ALA A 266 6.21 2.94 11.09
C ALA A 266 6.98 4.00 10.28
N PHE A 267 6.28 5.03 9.81
CA PHE A 267 6.87 6.12 9.03
C PHE A 267 7.92 6.91 9.84
N ALA A 268 7.63 7.22 11.10
CA ALA A 268 8.61 7.89 11.97
C ALA A 268 9.87 7.04 12.19
N ILE A 269 9.73 5.72 12.33
CA ILE A 269 10.87 4.80 12.43
C ILE A 269 11.60 4.72 11.09
N TRP A 270 10.88 4.63 9.98
CA TRP A 270 11.44 4.60 8.63
C TRP A 270 12.37 5.79 8.35
N LEU A 271 12.02 6.99 8.80
CA LEU A 271 12.86 8.20 8.68
C LEU A 271 14.23 8.07 9.37
N THR A 272 14.36 7.18 10.34
CA THR A 272 15.63 6.90 11.04
C THR A 272 16.51 5.86 10.32
N GLY A 273 15.97 5.24 9.27
CA GLY A 273 16.60 4.12 8.54
C GLY A 273 17.41 4.57 7.32
N VAL A 274 18.00 5.74 7.33
CA VAL A 274 18.87 6.24 6.26
C VAL A 274 20.34 6.24 6.69
N PRO A 275 21.32 6.07 5.78
CA PRO A 275 22.74 5.93 6.12
C PRO A 275 23.30 7.06 6.99
N ASP A 276 22.87 8.30 6.77
CA ASP A 276 23.38 9.48 7.49
C ASP A 276 22.72 9.71 8.86
N HIS A 277 21.74 8.89 9.23
CA HIS A 277 21.06 9.03 10.51
C HIS A 277 21.85 8.36 11.63
N ALA A 278 21.93 9.01 12.81
CA ALA A 278 22.67 8.51 13.97
C ALA A 278 22.25 7.11 14.46
N SER A 279 21.03 6.69 14.18
CA SER A 279 20.50 5.36 14.50
C SER A 279 20.83 4.30 13.45
N CYS A 280 21.46 4.66 12.32
CA CYS A 280 21.81 3.68 11.30
C CYS A 280 22.94 2.75 11.83
N SER A 281 22.65 1.46 11.80
CA SER A 281 23.61 0.40 12.10
C SER A 281 23.51 -0.68 11.01
N PRO A 282 24.34 -0.60 9.96
CA PRO A 282 24.19 -1.45 8.75
C PRO A 282 24.25 -2.96 9.01
N ASP A 283 24.94 -3.37 10.05
CA ASP A 283 25.11 -4.79 10.41
C ASP A 283 24.10 -5.29 11.46
N SER A 284 23.17 -4.42 11.88
CA SER A 284 22.16 -4.78 12.86
C SER A 284 21.11 -5.74 12.26
N ILE A 285 20.68 -6.72 13.06
CA ILE A 285 19.49 -7.54 12.75
C ILE A 285 18.17 -6.77 12.96
N ILE A 286 18.23 -5.60 13.59
CA ILE A 286 17.10 -4.71 13.76
C ILE A 286 17.30 -3.52 12.82
N GLN A 287 16.64 -3.58 11.67
CA GLN A 287 16.65 -2.51 10.67
C GLN A 287 15.37 -1.68 10.79
N ALA A 288 15.52 -0.36 10.78
CA ALA A 288 14.36 0.55 10.86
C ALA A 288 13.39 0.32 9.70
N HIS A 289 13.90 0.02 8.51
CA HIS A 289 13.10 -0.31 7.34
C HIS A 289 12.40 -1.67 7.47
N GLY A 290 13.04 -2.65 8.10
CA GLY A 290 12.38 -3.92 8.44
C GLY A 290 11.22 -3.75 9.44
N ILE A 291 11.37 -2.86 10.44
CA ILE A 291 10.28 -2.51 11.37
C ILE A 291 9.15 -1.80 10.60
N TRP A 292 9.46 -0.91 9.66
CA TRP A 292 8.49 -0.29 8.75
C TRP A 292 7.61 -1.34 8.07
N HIS A 293 8.19 -2.38 7.48
CA HIS A 293 7.43 -3.44 6.82
C HIS A 293 6.48 -4.15 7.80
N LEU A 294 6.93 -4.50 9.00
CA LEU A 294 6.12 -5.21 9.98
C LEU A 294 4.95 -4.35 10.50
N LEU A 295 5.21 -3.10 10.85
CA LEU A 295 4.17 -2.20 11.36
C LEU A 295 3.18 -1.79 10.27
N THR A 296 3.63 -1.60 9.03
CA THR A 296 2.72 -1.32 7.92
C THR A 296 1.89 -2.55 7.54
N ALA A 297 2.42 -3.77 7.66
CA ALA A 297 1.63 -4.99 7.54
C ALA A 297 0.52 -5.06 8.61
N ILE A 298 0.82 -4.74 9.87
CA ILE A 298 -0.18 -4.64 10.95
C ILE A 298 -1.21 -3.54 10.64
N SER A 299 -0.77 -2.41 10.10
CA SER A 299 -1.66 -1.31 9.68
C SER A 299 -2.69 -1.79 8.64
N THR A 300 -2.26 -2.56 7.63
CA THR A 300 -3.20 -3.12 6.62
C THR A 300 -4.27 -4.01 7.25
N TYR A 301 -3.92 -4.75 8.32
CA TYR A 301 -4.88 -5.57 9.05
C TYR A 301 -5.91 -4.71 9.81
N PHE A 302 -5.49 -3.64 10.49
CA PHE A 302 -6.42 -2.73 11.15
C PHE A 302 -7.37 -2.07 10.16
N PHE A 303 -6.90 -1.70 8.98
CA PHE A 303 -7.76 -1.17 7.92
C PHE A 303 -8.72 -2.24 7.38
N PHE A 304 -8.29 -3.49 7.27
CA PHE A 304 -9.20 -4.60 6.94
C PHE A 304 -10.34 -4.70 7.95
N ILE A 305 -10.05 -4.67 9.25
CA ILE A 305 -11.08 -4.70 10.30
C ILE A 305 -11.96 -3.43 10.23
N HIS A 306 -11.38 -2.27 9.91
CA HIS A 306 -12.16 -1.04 9.72
C HIS A 306 -13.21 -1.21 8.64
N PHE A 307 -12.84 -1.73 7.47
CA PHE A 307 -13.80 -2.00 6.39
C PHE A 307 -14.81 -3.10 6.76
N ARG A 308 -14.43 -4.08 7.56
CA ARG A 308 -15.35 -5.10 8.10
C ARG A 308 -16.33 -4.55 9.14
N SER A 309 -16.06 -3.39 9.72
CA SER A 309 -16.95 -2.76 10.70
C SER A 309 -18.15 -2.02 10.09
N ILE A 310 -18.34 -2.09 8.77
CA ILE A 310 -19.47 -1.51 8.06
C ILE A 310 -20.79 -2.13 8.56
N LYS A 311 -21.72 -1.27 9.00
CA LYS A 311 -23.06 -1.65 9.47
C LYS A 311 -24.10 -0.83 8.74
N THR A 312 -25.28 -1.41 8.48
CA THR A 312 -26.44 -0.68 7.98
C THR A 312 -26.81 0.43 8.98
N ILE A 313 -27.07 1.63 8.50
CA ILE A 313 -27.52 2.78 9.30
C ILE A 313 -28.99 2.59 9.63
#